data_116fbdaba6056236d15b49fa1d40fe6d
#
_entry.id   116fbdaba6056236d15b49fa1d40fe6d
#
_cell.length_a   1.000
_cell.length_b   1.000
_cell.length_c   1.000
_cell.angle_alpha   90.00
_cell.angle_beta   90.00
_cell.angle_gamma   90.00
#
_symmetry.space_group_name_H-M   'P 1'
#
loop_
_entity.id
_entity.type
_entity.pdbx_description
1 polymer ?
#
loop_
_entity_poly.entity_id
_entity_poly.type
_entity_poly.pdbx_seq_one_letter_code
_entity_poly.pdbx_strand_id
1 'polypeptide(L)'
;MTIPWLTLLGLVPLVGAASLLLPVKELSRVLGMFFGLLTAVLAIVVTTLYVGGAALAEQVPWIPAFGAWWALGLNGMSLLMVVLTALLTPVVLLAEWKLPNAGRWSPQVFVALVLFLESLSLFTFMADDVLLFYLFFEATLIPMYFLIGGFGGERRAAAALKFLLFSLAGGLVMLISVVGLGVVSTDLGGTPTYLLAELAKLPIGTELGRWLMVGFLVAFIVKAPMVPVHTWLPTTAEQATPGTSVLLVGILDKIGTFGMIKFCLGLFPEASLWVAPVMVILALISIIYGAVAAIGSTNLLRLVAYTSISHFGFMVLGIYTFTTVGVSGSIFYMLNHGFSTAALFLVVGFLINRRGSAMVADFGGVQKVAPILAGVFLMAGLSGLALPGMSSFVSEFMVLAGAWSRQPWPAAVAALGTVLAAVYIMLMYQRTMTGPVTEASATHITADLNAREKWVVAPLLAIILLLGFVPGIALDLVNPTAAATISHVGAPDPVAPFGGEGK
;
A
#
# COMPACT_ATOMS: atom_id res chain seq x y z
N MET A 1 11.44 24.83 22.44
CA MET A 1 11.59 24.08 21.16
C MET A 1 10.58 22.96 21.17
N THR A 2 9.67 22.96 20.23
CA THR A 2 8.74 21.82 20.04
C THR A 2 9.53 20.66 19.46
N ILE A 3 9.33 19.45 19.98
CA ILE A 3 10.03 18.26 19.48
C ILE A 3 9.57 18.01 18.04
N PRO A 4 10.49 17.83 17.07
CA PRO A 4 10.14 17.54 15.67
C PRO A 4 9.78 16.06 15.52
N TRP A 5 8.59 15.68 15.99
CA TRP A 5 8.13 14.29 16.06
C TRP A 5 8.11 13.58 14.70
N LEU A 6 7.72 14.29 13.62
CA LEU A 6 7.60 13.70 12.28
C LEU A 6 8.98 13.45 11.66
N THR A 7 9.88 14.43 11.80
CA THR A 7 11.27 14.25 11.37
C THR A 7 11.95 13.12 12.16
N LEU A 8 11.75 13.03 13.48
CA LEU A 8 12.30 11.95 14.31
C LEU A 8 11.76 10.59 13.87
N LEU A 9 10.45 10.48 13.62
CA LEU A 9 9.82 9.24 13.18
C LEU A 9 10.43 8.72 11.87
N GLY A 10 10.68 9.59 10.89
CA GLY A 10 11.31 9.20 9.63
C GLY A 10 12.83 8.94 9.76
N LEU A 11 13.52 9.64 10.68
CA LEU A 11 14.97 9.48 10.85
C LEU A 11 15.37 8.23 11.62
N VAL A 12 14.55 7.74 12.55
CA VAL A 12 14.88 6.54 13.36
C VAL A 12 15.24 5.33 12.49
N PRO A 13 14.42 4.90 11.52
CA PRO A 13 14.81 3.78 10.66
C PRO A 13 16.00 4.12 9.76
N LEU A 14 16.19 5.38 9.38
CA LEU A 14 17.37 5.80 8.60
C LEU A 14 18.66 5.64 9.40
N VAL A 15 18.66 6.05 10.69
CA VAL A 15 19.79 5.83 11.60
C VAL A 15 20.05 4.34 11.78
N GLY A 16 18.98 3.52 11.88
CA GLY A 16 19.07 2.08 11.90
C GLY A 16 19.75 1.52 10.65
N ALA A 17 19.33 1.96 9.47
CA ALA A 17 19.95 1.56 8.21
C ALA A 17 21.43 1.98 8.14
N ALA A 18 21.76 3.21 8.55
CA ALA A 18 23.13 3.72 8.58
C ALA A 18 24.02 2.93 9.56
N SER A 19 23.50 2.54 10.72
CA SER A 19 24.25 1.71 11.69
C SER A 19 24.67 0.36 11.12
N LEU A 20 23.91 -0.17 10.16
CA LEU A 20 24.17 -1.41 9.46
C LEU A 20 25.21 -1.29 8.33
N LEU A 21 25.74 -0.10 8.06
CA LEU A 21 26.93 0.06 7.22
C LEU A 21 28.22 -0.38 7.96
N LEU A 22 28.18 -0.42 9.29
CA LEU A 22 29.26 -0.95 10.11
C LEU A 22 29.29 -2.50 10.03
N PRO A 23 30.42 -3.17 10.26
CA PRO A 23 30.56 -4.62 10.15
C PRO A 23 29.95 -5.36 11.35
N VAL A 24 28.64 -5.24 11.54
CA VAL A 24 27.88 -5.82 12.68
C VAL A 24 27.08 -7.07 12.28
N LYS A 25 27.64 -7.93 11.43
CA LYS A 25 26.95 -9.09 10.81
C LYS A 25 26.07 -9.89 11.78
N GLU A 26 26.62 -10.27 12.92
CA GLU A 26 25.94 -11.08 13.95
C GLU A 26 24.75 -10.33 14.59
N LEU A 27 24.88 -9.02 14.75
CA LEU A 27 23.89 -8.18 15.44
C LEU A 27 22.89 -7.53 14.48
N SER A 28 23.09 -7.65 13.18
CA SER A 28 22.30 -6.92 12.17
C SER A 28 20.78 -7.14 12.28
N ARG A 29 20.36 -8.39 12.52
CA ARG A 29 18.94 -8.75 12.68
C ARG A 29 18.33 -8.18 13.95
N VAL A 30 19.11 -8.16 15.04
CA VAL A 30 18.68 -7.61 16.34
C VAL A 30 18.57 -6.09 16.26
N LEU A 31 19.58 -5.43 15.66
CA LEU A 31 19.54 -3.98 15.42
C LEU A 31 18.37 -3.59 14.50
N GLY A 32 18.16 -4.34 13.43
CA GLY A 32 17.01 -4.11 12.54
C GLY A 32 15.67 -4.20 13.28
N MET A 33 15.50 -5.25 14.07
CA MET A 33 14.30 -5.42 14.89
C MET A 33 14.15 -4.31 15.92
N PHE A 34 15.24 -3.90 16.57
CA PHE A 34 15.23 -2.80 17.54
C PHE A 34 14.76 -1.49 16.90
N PHE A 35 15.35 -1.09 15.76
CA PHE A 35 14.96 0.14 15.09
C PHE A 35 13.54 0.07 14.50
N GLY A 36 13.13 -1.07 13.90
CA GLY A 36 11.76 -1.25 13.42
C GLY A 36 10.72 -1.18 14.55
N LEU A 37 10.97 -1.82 15.69
CA LEU A 37 10.09 -1.71 16.85
C LEU A 37 10.09 -0.30 17.47
N LEU A 38 11.25 0.37 17.52
CA LEU A 38 11.34 1.75 17.99
C LEU A 38 10.52 2.69 17.09
N THR A 39 10.57 2.51 15.78
CA THR A 39 9.73 3.25 14.83
C THR A 39 8.24 2.97 15.07
N ALA A 40 7.86 1.71 15.29
CA ALA A 40 6.48 1.34 15.61
C ALA A 40 5.99 2.00 16.92
N VAL A 41 6.82 2.03 17.96
CA VAL A 41 6.49 2.72 19.21
C VAL A 41 6.35 4.23 18.99
N LEU A 42 7.24 4.86 18.23
CA LEU A 42 7.12 6.28 17.90
C LEU A 42 5.87 6.57 17.07
N ALA A 43 5.50 5.70 16.14
CA ALA A 43 4.25 5.84 15.37
C ALA A 43 3.01 5.79 16.29
N ILE A 44 3.02 4.94 17.33
CA ILE A 44 1.96 4.90 18.34
C ILE A 44 1.95 6.19 19.16
N VAL A 45 3.12 6.72 19.57
CA VAL A 45 3.21 8.02 20.28
C VAL A 45 2.66 9.14 19.41
N VAL A 46 3.08 9.22 18.14
CA VAL A 46 2.58 10.23 17.19
C VAL A 46 1.06 10.09 17.00
N THR A 47 0.53 8.85 16.93
CA THR A 47 -0.91 8.60 16.84
C THR A 47 -1.65 9.11 18.08
N THR A 48 -1.13 8.85 19.28
CA THR A 48 -1.76 9.32 20.52
C THR A 48 -1.73 10.86 20.63
N LEU A 49 -0.64 11.49 20.19
CA LEU A 49 -0.56 12.94 20.14
C LEU A 49 -1.56 13.54 19.14
N TYR A 50 -1.68 12.92 17.93
CA TYR A 50 -2.64 13.34 16.91
C TYR A 50 -4.09 13.25 17.41
N VAL A 51 -4.47 12.11 18.01
CA VAL A 51 -5.79 11.90 18.60
C VAL A 51 -6.05 12.85 19.77
N GLY A 52 -5.01 13.20 20.53
CA GLY A 52 -5.05 14.21 21.57
C GLY A 52 -5.16 15.67 21.09
N GLY A 53 -5.24 15.90 19.77
CA GLY A 53 -5.39 17.22 19.17
C GLY A 53 -4.09 18.03 19.04
N ALA A 54 -2.92 17.38 19.17
CA ALA A 54 -1.65 18.06 18.93
C ALA A 54 -1.50 18.47 17.45
N ALA A 55 -1.08 19.70 17.20
CA ALA A 55 -0.72 20.15 15.87
C ALA A 55 0.64 19.54 15.46
N LEU A 56 0.57 18.49 14.64
CA LEU A 56 1.74 17.78 14.14
C LEU A 56 2.06 18.24 12.71
N ALA A 57 2.72 19.40 12.63
CA ALA A 57 3.22 19.94 11.37
C ALA A 57 4.62 20.54 11.61
N GLU A 58 5.52 20.30 10.66
CA GLU A 58 6.90 20.80 10.70
C GLU A 58 7.17 21.47 9.35
N GLN A 59 7.64 22.72 9.39
CA GLN A 59 7.95 23.49 8.19
C GLN A 59 9.21 24.29 8.39
N VAL A 60 10.24 23.99 7.60
CA VAL A 60 11.55 24.67 7.63
C VAL A 60 11.99 24.92 6.18
N PRO A 61 12.52 26.12 5.84
CA PRO A 61 13.10 26.36 4.53
C PRO A 61 14.21 25.36 4.23
N TRP A 62 14.11 24.67 3.06
CA TRP A 62 15.11 23.67 2.67
C TRP A 62 15.96 24.14 1.49
N ILE A 63 15.31 24.45 0.35
CA ILE A 63 16.01 25.02 -0.83
C ILE A 63 15.26 26.29 -1.24
N PRO A 64 15.56 27.44 -0.59
CA PRO A 64 14.81 28.69 -0.81
C PRO A 64 14.82 29.17 -2.25
N ALA A 65 15.93 28.92 -2.98
CA ALA A 65 16.07 29.31 -4.39
C ALA A 65 15.00 28.67 -5.31
N PHE A 66 14.50 27.48 -4.94
CA PHE A 66 13.42 26.79 -5.67
C PHE A 66 12.07 26.91 -4.94
N GLY A 67 11.99 27.56 -3.79
CA GLY A 67 10.78 27.59 -2.99
C GLY A 67 10.41 26.25 -2.37
N ALA A 68 11.40 25.37 -2.16
CA ALA A 68 11.18 24.05 -1.56
C ALA A 68 11.36 24.10 -0.04
N TRP A 69 10.47 23.42 0.67
CA TRP A 69 10.42 23.36 2.12
C TRP A 69 10.58 21.93 2.64
N TRP A 70 11.26 21.78 3.75
CA TRP A 70 11.12 20.61 4.59
C TRP A 70 9.79 20.75 5.33
N ALA A 71 8.72 20.33 4.67
CA ALA A 71 7.38 20.46 5.19
C ALA A 71 6.77 19.06 5.38
N LEU A 72 6.48 18.72 6.62
CA LEU A 72 5.89 17.47 7.03
C LEU A 72 4.59 17.74 7.78
N GLY A 73 3.55 16.95 7.50
CA GLY A 73 2.26 17.07 8.16
C GLY A 73 1.49 15.74 8.19
N LEU A 74 0.52 15.69 9.08
CA LEU A 74 -0.36 14.53 9.22
C LEU A 74 -1.83 14.94 9.10
N ASN A 75 -2.55 14.16 8.34
CA ASN A 75 -4.00 14.04 8.40
C ASN A 75 -4.38 12.57 8.66
N GLY A 76 -5.66 12.25 8.79
CA GLY A 76 -6.09 10.88 9.09
C GLY A 76 -5.58 9.85 8.08
N MET A 77 -5.53 10.20 6.79
CA MET A 77 -5.00 9.32 5.73
C MET A 77 -3.49 9.09 5.89
N SER A 78 -2.70 10.16 6.03
CA SER A 78 -1.25 10.08 6.24
C SER A 78 -0.91 9.27 7.49
N LEU A 79 -1.65 9.50 8.59
CA LEU A 79 -1.45 8.79 9.85
C LEU A 79 -1.65 7.28 9.69
N LEU A 80 -2.73 6.85 9.01
CA LEU A 80 -2.95 5.42 8.78
C LEU A 80 -1.84 4.78 7.95
N MET A 81 -1.29 5.49 6.94
CA MET A 81 -0.18 4.99 6.13
C MET A 81 1.14 4.92 6.93
N VAL A 82 1.38 5.87 7.81
CA VAL A 82 2.50 5.86 8.76
C VAL A 82 2.40 4.66 9.71
N VAL A 83 1.23 4.44 10.31
CA VAL A 83 0.99 3.30 11.22
C VAL A 83 1.16 1.97 10.48
N LEU A 84 0.60 1.84 9.27
CA LEU A 84 0.76 0.65 8.44
C LEU A 84 2.24 0.34 8.15
N THR A 85 3.00 1.35 7.74
CA THR A 85 4.42 1.22 7.43
C THR A 85 5.22 0.77 8.64
N ALA A 86 5.04 1.46 9.77
CA ALA A 86 5.76 1.19 11.02
C ALA A 86 5.42 -0.18 11.64
N LEU A 87 4.20 -0.69 11.45
CA LEU A 87 3.80 -2.00 11.97
C LEU A 87 4.22 -3.15 11.03
N LEU A 88 4.21 -2.96 9.71
CA LEU A 88 4.58 -4.02 8.78
C LEU A 88 6.09 -4.28 8.75
N THR A 89 6.93 -3.26 8.95
CA THR A 89 8.39 -3.41 8.90
C THR A 89 8.92 -4.44 9.89
N PRO A 90 8.65 -4.39 11.20
CA PRO A 90 9.13 -5.42 12.13
C PRO A 90 8.55 -6.81 11.84
N VAL A 91 7.32 -6.90 11.32
CA VAL A 91 6.72 -8.17 10.89
C VAL A 91 7.52 -8.79 9.74
N VAL A 92 7.89 -7.98 8.74
CA VAL A 92 8.73 -8.44 7.61
C VAL A 92 10.12 -8.85 8.07
N LEU A 93 10.77 -8.07 8.93
CA LEU A 93 12.08 -8.40 9.50
C LEU A 93 12.04 -9.73 10.28
N LEU A 94 10.97 -9.98 11.03
CA LEU A 94 10.77 -11.24 11.75
C LEU A 94 10.47 -12.40 10.79
N ALA A 95 9.69 -12.17 9.74
CA ALA A 95 9.38 -13.19 8.73
C ALA A 95 10.62 -13.66 7.99
N GLU A 96 11.47 -12.73 7.58
CA GLU A 96 12.71 -12.98 6.82
C GLU A 96 13.93 -13.22 7.73
N TRP A 97 13.73 -13.50 9.03
CA TRP A 97 14.81 -13.69 9.99
C TRP A 97 15.85 -14.76 9.59
N LYS A 98 15.40 -15.79 8.88
CA LYS A 98 16.24 -16.91 8.42
C LYS A 98 16.71 -16.78 6.97
N LEU A 99 16.64 -15.57 6.40
CA LEU A 99 17.09 -15.33 5.02
C LEU A 99 18.55 -15.79 4.87
N PRO A 100 18.88 -16.66 3.88
CA PRO A 100 20.21 -17.15 3.67
C PRO A 100 21.12 -16.08 3.05
N ASN A 101 22.43 -16.26 3.18
CA ASN A 101 23.40 -15.48 2.41
C ASN A 101 23.29 -15.84 0.92
N ALA A 102 23.22 -14.84 0.06
CA ALA A 102 23.19 -14.96 -1.40
C ALA A 102 24.41 -14.27 -2.02
N GLY A 103 25.59 -14.86 -1.86
CA GLY A 103 26.86 -14.29 -2.32
C GLY A 103 27.18 -12.96 -1.60
N ARG A 104 27.28 -11.85 -2.37
CA ARG A 104 27.51 -10.50 -1.83
C ARG A 104 26.30 -9.92 -1.08
N TRP A 105 25.12 -10.50 -1.27
CA TRP A 105 23.87 -10.05 -0.65
C TRP A 105 23.69 -10.74 0.69
N SER A 106 24.11 -10.10 1.76
CA SER A 106 24.00 -10.62 3.13
C SER A 106 22.66 -10.23 3.78
N PRO A 107 22.21 -10.97 4.81
CA PRO A 107 21.06 -10.56 5.60
C PRO A 107 21.19 -9.15 6.21
N GLN A 108 22.42 -8.71 6.51
CA GLN A 108 22.69 -7.33 6.97
C GLN A 108 22.28 -6.30 5.92
N VAL A 109 22.59 -6.52 4.63
CA VAL A 109 22.20 -5.64 3.54
C VAL A 109 20.67 -5.64 3.37
N PHE A 110 20.02 -6.81 3.50
CA PHE A 110 18.56 -6.90 3.46
C PHE A 110 17.93 -6.02 4.54
N VAL A 111 18.36 -6.17 5.80
CA VAL A 111 17.84 -5.39 6.92
C VAL A 111 18.07 -3.89 6.73
N ALA A 112 19.26 -3.49 6.26
CA ALA A 112 19.57 -2.09 5.98
C ALA A 112 18.64 -1.50 4.90
N LEU A 113 18.41 -2.24 3.81
CA LEU A 113 17.49 -1.81 2.74
C LEU A 113 16.04 -1.71 3.21
N VAL A 114 15.60 -2.63 4.07
CA VAL A 114 14.24 -2.60 4.65
C VAL A 114 14.04 -1.35 5.51
N LEU A 115 14.97 -1.06 6.43
CA LEU A 115 14.89 0.15 7.27
C LEU A 115 15.03 1.44 6.44
N PHE A 116 15.89 1.43 5.42
CA PHE A 116 15.99 2.57 4.51
C PHE A 116 14.69 2.82 3.75
N LEU A 117 14.06 1.76 3.25
CA LEU A 117 12.75 1.83 2.60
C LEU A 117 11.67 2.35 3.54
N GLU A 118 11.66 1.88 4.80
CA GLU A 118 10.75 2.35 5.84
C GLU A 118 10.85 3.86 6.03
N SER A 119 12.07 4.39 6.21
CA SER A 119 12.33 5.81 6.35
C SER A 119 11.78 6.63 5.18
N LEU A 120 12.14 6.23 3.95
CA LEU A 120 11.70 6.94 2.73
C LEU A 120 10.18 6.90 2.57
N SER A 121 9.54 5.77 2.89
CA SER A 121 8.08 5.63 2.83
C SER A 121 7.37 6.51 3.86
N LEU A 122 7.88 6.57 5.09
CA LEU A 122 7.36 7.45 6.14
C LEU A 122 7.42 8.91 5.71
N PHE A 123 8.56 9.39 5.21
CA PHE A 123 8.68 10.75 4.70
C PHE A 123 7.77 11.01 3.51
N THR A 124 7.59 10.05 2.59
CA THR A 124 6.66 10.17 1.46
C THR A 124 5.23 10.40 1.93
N PHE A 125 4.75 9.65 2.93
CA PHE A 125 3.39 9.80 3.45
C PHE A 125 3.18 11.07 4.28
N MET A 126 4.24 11.61 4.89
CA MET A 126 4.19 12.83 5.69
C MET A 126 4.48 14.11 4.90
N ALA A 127 5.02 14.06 3.68
CA ALA A 127 5.44 15.23 2.91
C ALA A 127 4.26 16.14 2.55
N ASP A 128 4.33 17.42 2.92
CA ASP A 128 3.39 18.50 2.59
C ASP A 128 3.98 19.53 1.60
N ASP A 129 5.14 19.23 1.03
CA ASP A 129 5.77 19.91 -0.08
C ASP A 129 5.84 18.96 -1.27
N VAL A 130 5.43 19.42 -2.46
CA VAL A 130 5.32 18.57 -3.66
C VAL A 130 6.67 18.08 -4.15
N LEU A 131 7.72 18.91 -4.07
CA LEU A 131 9.08 18.52 -4.46
C LEU A 131 9.67 17.52 -3.46
N LEU A 132 9.45 17.73 -2.17
CA LEU A 132 9.87 16.81 -1.11
C LEU A 132 9.19 15.44 -1.28
N PHE A 133 7.88 15.43 -1.54
CA PHE A 133 7.14 14.21 -1.85
C PHE A 133 7.75 13.48 -3.05
N TYR A 134 7.97 14.20 -4.16
CA TYR A 134 8.54 13.63 -5.37
C TYR A 134 9.89 12.96 -5.11
N LEU A 135 10.78 13.63 -4.39
CA LEU A 135 12.11 13.09 -4.10
C LEU A 135 12.06 11.82 -3.27
N PHE A 136 11.25 11.78 -2.22
CA PHE A 136 11.09 10.57 -1.42
C PHE A 136 10.35 9.46 -2.18
N PHE A 137 9.34 9.81 -2.98
CA PHE A 137 8.65 8.88 -3.86
C PHE A 137 9.61 8.14 -4.79
N GLU A 138 10.47 8.88 -5.50
CA GLU A 138 11.47 8.30 -6.39
C GLU A 138 12.57 7.56 -5.62
N ALA A 139 13.02 8.10 -4.50
CA ALA A 139 14.06 7.47 -3.68
C ALA A 139 13.66 6.07 -3.19
N THR A 140 12.35 5.81 -2.96
CA THR A 140 11.86 4.47 -2.58
C THR A 140 12.18 3.38 -3.61
N LEU A 141 12.37 3.74 -4.87
CA LEU A 141 12.71 2.78 -5.93
C LEU A 141 14.08 2.14 -5.71
N ILE A 142 15.03 2.87 -5.12
CA ILE A 142 16.40 2.42 -4.91
C ILE A 142 16.45 1.19 -3.99
N PRO A 143 16.00 1.26 -2.72
CA PRO A 143 16.03 0.10 -1.84
C PRO A 143 15.14 -1.04 -2.36
N MET A 144 13.98 -0.74 -2.97
CA MET A 144 13.10 -1.78 -3.50
C MET A 144 13.74 -2.51 -4.69
N TYR A 145 14.40 -1.82 -5.60
CA TYR A 145 15.15 -2.43 -6.70
C TYR A 145 16.20 -3.44 -6.19
N PHE A 146 16.94 -3.05 -5.15
CA PHE A 146 17.97 -3.94 -4.58
C PHE A 146 17.35 -5.08 -3.74
N LEU A 147 16.23 -4.87 -3.07
CA LEU A 147 15.51 -5.93 -2.36
C LEU A 147 15.03 -7.01 -3.34
N ILE A 148 14.44 -6.62 -4.47
CA ILE A 148 13.99 -7.56 -5.51
C ILE A 148 15.19 -8.21 -6.18
N GLY A 149 16.14 -7.43 -6.70
CA GLY A 149 17.26 -7.91 -7.52
C GLY A 149 18.35 -8.63 -6.74
N GLY A 150 18.49 -8.37 -5.44
CA GLY A 150 19.48 -8.98 -4.57
C GLY A 150 19.04 -10.31 -3.95
N PHE A 151 17.79 -10.40 -3.53
CA PHE A 151 17.28 -11.48 -2.67
C PHE A 151 16.19 -12.36 -3.31
N GLY A 152 15.73 -12.02 -4.49
CA GLY A 152 14.68 -12.73 -5.21
C GLY A 152 15.13 -14.06 -5.85
N GLY A 153 14.21 -14.67 -6.59
CA GLY A 153 14.38 -15.93 -7.31
C GLY A 153 15.33 -15.85 -8.51
N GLU A 154 15.30 -16.83 -9.38
CA GLU A 154 16.26 -16.97 -10.50
C GLU A 154 16.21 -15.80 -11.48
N ARG A 155 15.01 -15.30 -11.82
CA ARG A 155 14.81 -14.18 -12.75
C ARG A 155 14.69 -12.82 -12.07
N ARG A 156 15.20 -12.69 -10.82
CA ARG A 156 15.10 -11.47 -9.99
C ARG A 156 15.62 -10.21 -10.66
N ALA A 157 16.71 -10.31 -11.44
CA ALA A 157 17.31 -9.14 -12.11
C ALA A 157 16.35 -8.54 -13.17
N ALA A 158 15.72 -9.41 -13.98
CA ALA A 158 14.74 -8.99 -14.98
C ALA A 158 13.48 -8.41 -14.33
N ALA A 159 13.03 -9.02 -13.22
CA ALA A 159 11.88 -8.54 -12.45
C ALA A 159 12.16 -7.17 -11.81
N ALA A 160 13.34 -6.98 -11.20
CA ALA A 160 13.77 -5.71 -10.64
C ALA A 160 13.88 -4.62 -11.70
N LEU A 161 14.46 -4.94 -12.88
CA LEU A 161 14.57 -4.00 -13.98
C LEU A 161 13.18 -3.60 -14.52
N LYS A 162 12.27 -4.56 -14.67
CA LYS A 162 10.89 -4.29 -15.11
C LYS A 162 10.18 -3.37 -14.12
N PHE A 163 10.25 -3.65 -12.81
CA PHE A 163 9.73 -2.78 -11.77
C PHE A 163 10.29 -1.37 -11.88
N LEU A 164 11.62 -1.24 -11.97
CA LEU A 164 12.30 0.06 -12.06
C LEU A 164 11.86 0.85 -13.29
N LEU A 165 11.84 0.22 -14.47
CA LEU A 165 11.49 0.90 -15.72
C LEU A 165 10.06 1.43 -15.72
N PHE A 166 9.08 0.63 -15.25
CA PHE A 166 7.69 1.07 -15.14
C PHE A 166 7.55 2.23 -14.16
N SER A 167 8.12 2.09 -12.95
CA SER A 167 8.00 3.10 -11.90
C SER A 167 8.73 4.40 -12.27
N LEU A 168 9.96 4.29 -12.80
CA LEU A 168 10.75 5.45 -13.21
C LEU A 168 10.10 6.19 -14.40
N ALA A 169 9.54 5.45 -15.38
CA ALA A 169 8.85 6.10 -16.51
C ALA A 169 7.65 6.92 -16.00
N GLY A 170 6.85 6.39 -15.07
CA GLY A 170 5.77 7.14 -14.43
C GLY A 170 6.28 8.36 -13.67
N GLY A 171 7.34 8.18 -12.86
CA GLY A 171 7.92 9.23 -12.05
C GLY A 171 8.56 10.36 -12.87
N LEU A 172 9.19 10.04 -14.00
CA LEU A 172 9.72 11.08 -14.92
C LEU A 172 8.61 11.93 -15.55
N VAL A 173 7.45 11.33 -15.85
CA VAL A 173 6.27 12.08 -16.31
C VAL A 173 5.76 12.99 -15.19
N MET A 174 5.71 12.50 -13.93
CA MET A 174 5.35 13.32 -12.77
C MET A 174 6.34 14.46 -12.55
N LEU A 175 7.64 14.25 -12.77
CA LEU A 175 8.65 15.29 -12.64
C LEU A 175 8.35 16.52 -13.52
N ILE A 176 7.88 16.29 -14.75
CA ILE A 176 7.49 17.38 -15.66
C ILE A 176 6.39 18.24 -15.00
N SER A 177 5.41 17.60 -14.37
CA SER A 177 4.33 18.29 -13.65
C SER A 177 4.80 18.98 -12.38
N VAL A 178 5.73 18.37 -11.62
CA VAL A 178 6.33 18.98 -10.44
C VAL A 178 7.10 20.24 -10.81
N VAL A 179 7.95 20.18 -11.85
CA VAL A 179 8.67 21.36 -12.36
C VAL A 179 7.68 22.40 -12.91
N GLY A 180 6.66 21.95 -13.63
CA GLY A 180 5.59 22.83 -14.15
C GLY A 180 4.88 23.59 -13.02
N LEU A 181 4.59 22.93 -11.87
CA LEU A 181 4.01 23.61 -10.71
C LEU A 181 4.93 24.68 -10.13
N GLY A 182 6.25 24.45 -10.08
CA GLY A 182 7.23 25.44 -9.65
C GLY A 182 7.22 26.69 -10.54
N VAL A 183 7.13 26.51 -11.87
CA VAL A 183 7.01 27.62 -12.82
C VAL A 183 5.69 28.37 -12.61
N VAL A 184 4.57 27.64 -12.58
CA VAL A 184 3.23 28.21 -12.40
C VAL A 184 3.13 28.97 -11.07
N SER A 185 3.74 28.46 -10.00
CA SER A 185 3.74 29.15 -8.69
C SER A 185 4.48 30.49 -8.75
N THR A 186 5.55 30.59 -9.54
CA THR A 186 6.27 31.84 -9.78
C THR A 186 5.45 32.82 -10.63
N ASP A 187 4.86 32.34 -11.71
CA ASP A 187 4.11 33.17 -12.64
C ASP A 187 2.82 33.75 -12.04
N LEU A 188 2.08 32.95 -11.27
CA LEU A 188 0.81 33.33 -10.66
C LEU A 188 0.95 33.87 -9.23
N GLY A 189 1.91 33.37 -8.46
CA GLY A 189 2.12 33.73 -7.06
C GLY A 189 3.25 34.73 -6.80
N GLY A 190 4.08 35.04 -7.82
CA GLY A 190 5.20 35.98 -7.75
C GLY A 190 6.47 35.44 -7.07
N THR A 191 6.36 34.30 -6.34
CA THR A 191 7.50 33.61 -5.71
C THR A 191 7.35 32.10 -5.87
N PRO A 192 8.45 31.37 -6.13
CA PRO A 192 8.38 29.92 -6.25
C PRO A 192 7.96 29.29 -4.91
N THR A 193 7.02 28.33 -4.99
CA THR A 193 6.62 27.51 -3.83
C THR A 193 6.22 26.11 -4.28
N TYR A 194 6.54 25.13 -3.44
CA TYR A 194 6.09 23.74 -3.56
C TYR A 194 5.19 23.32 -2.39
N LEU A 195 4.88 24.23 -1.47
CA LEU A 195 3.96 23.96 -0.37
C LEU A 195 2.56 23.65 -0.91
N LEU A 196 2.06 22.48 -0.53
CA LEU A 196 0.75 21.98 -0.99
C LEU A 196 -0.38 22.98 -0.70
N ALA A 197 -0.39 23.54 0.51
CA ALA A 197 -1.41 24.50 0.94
C ALA A 197 -1.38 25.83 0.17
N GLU A 198 -0.24 26.22 -0.39
CA GLU A 198 -0.09 27.42 -1.21
C GLU A 198 -0.45 27.16 -2.67
N LEU A 199 0.03 26.04 -3.22
CA LEU A 199 -0.29 25.61 -4.57
C LEU A 199 -1.78 25.41 -4.78
N ALA A 200 -2.48 24.87 -3.78
CA ALA A 200 -3.94 24.66 -3.85
C ALA A 200 -4.76 25.97 -3.94
N LYS A 201 -4.17 27.12 -3.65
CA LYS A 201 -4.83 28.44 -3.75
C LYS A 201 -4.61 29.12 -5.11
N LEU A 202 -3.67 28.62 -5.91
CA LEU A 202 -3.34 29.26 -7.18
C LEU A 202 -4.47 29.05 -8.19
N PRO A 203 -4.84 30.10 -8.94
CA PRO A 203 -5.87 30.03 -9.97
C PRO A 203 -5.30 29.40 -11.25
N ILE A 204 -4.95 28.11 -11.17
CA ILE A 204 -4.41 27.35 -12.32
C ILE A 204 -5.52 27.18 -13.36
N GLY A 205 -5.28 27.64 -14.59
CA GLY A 205 -6.26 27.51 -15.67
C GLY A 205 -6.60 26.05 -15.97
N THR A 206 -7.86 25.80 -16.34
CA THR A 206 -8.43 24.45 -16.50
C THR A 206 -7.61 23.54 -17.42
N GLU A 207 -7.14 24.04 -18.57
CA GLU A 207 -6.36 23.22 -19.52
C GLU A 207 -4.98 22.85 -18.94
N LEU A 208 -4.26 23.82 -18.42
CA LEU A 208 -2.96 23.59 -17.79
C LEU A 208 -3.10 22.66 -16.57
N GLY A 209 -4.13 22.88 -15.75
CA GLY A 209 -4.44 22.02 -14.60
C GLY A 209 -4.67 20.55 -15.01
N ARG A 210 -5.35 20.30 -16.15
CA ARG A 210 -5.53 18.94 -16.68
C ARG A 210 -4.21 18.29 -17.06
N TRP A 211 -3.33 19.00 -17.77
CA TRP A 211 -2.02 18.45 -18.16
C TRP A 211 -1.11 18.17 -16.98
N LEU A 212 -1.05 19.09 -16.01
CA LEU A 212 -0.28 18.89 -14.78
C LEU A 212 -0.83 17.71 -13.98
N MET A 213 -2.15 17.61 -13.80
CA MET A 213 -2.79 16.51 -13.11
C MET A 213 -2.52 15.16 -13.78
N VAL A 214 -2.60 15.09 -15.13
CA VAL A 214 -2.32 13.87 -15.88
C VAL A 214 -0.91 13.36 -15.61
N GLY A 215 0.09 14.24 -15.48
CA GLY A 215 1.45 13.83 -15.15
C GLY A 215 1.57 13.17 -13.76
N PHE A 216 0.90 13.70 -12.76
CA PHE A 216 0.78 13.04 -11.44
C PHE A 216 0.02 11.72 -11.56
N LEU A 217 -1.12 11.73 -12.24
CA LEU A 217 -2.00 10.58 -12.37
C LEU A 217 -1.31 9.39 -13.05
N VAL A 218 -0.51 9.64 -14.12
CA VAL A 218 0.27 8.58 -14.81
C VAL A 218 1.21 7.87 -13.82
N ALA A 219 1.95 8.61 -13.00
CA ALA A 219 2.82 8.00 -11.98
C ALA A 219 2.01 7.18 -10.96
N PHE A 220 0.88 7.71 -10.53
CA PHE A 220 0.06 7.05 -9.52
C PHE A 220 -0.67 5.80 -10.03
N ILE A 221 -1.15 5.77 -11.29
CA ILE A 221 -1.75 4.56 -11.88
C ILE A 221 -0.71 3.46 -12.16
N VAL A 222 0.55 3.84 -12.43
CA VAL A 222 1.66 2.87 -12.52
C VAL A 222 1.96 2.30 -11.15
N LYS A 223 2.03 3.15 -10.11
CA LYS A 223 2.37 2.75 -8.75
C LYS A 223 1.24 1.95 -8.09
N ALA A 224 -0.01 2.39 -8.24
CA ALA A 224 -1.21 1.65 -7.82
C ALA A 224 -1.67 0.69 -8.93
N PRO A 225 -0.94 -0.34 -9.24
CA PRO A 225 -0.83 -1.14 -10.45
C PRO A 225 -2.16 -1.33 -11.23
N MET A 226 -2.64 -0.26 -11.85
CA MET A 226 -3.89 -0.25 -12.62
C MET A 226 -3.69 -0.84 -14.03
N VAL A 227 -4.69 -1.51 -14.54
CA VAL A 227 -4.71 -1.93 -15.95
C VAL A 227 -4.75 -0.66 -16.84
N PRO A 228 -3.89 -0.53 -17.88
CA PRO A 228 -3.03 -1.57 -18.49
C PRO A 228 -1.58 -1.57 -17.97
N VAL A 229 -1.17 -0.68 -17.09
CA VAL A 229 0.23 -0.50 -16.66
C VAL A 229 0.65 -1.36 -15.47
N HIS A 230 -0.11 -2.39 -15.14
CA HIS A 230 0.03 -3.29 -13.98
C HIS A 230 1.03 -4.43 -14.16
N THR A 231 1.49 -4.72 -15.38
CA THR A 231 2.16 -5.99 -15.74
C THR A 231 3.49 -6.22 -15.04
N TRP A 232 4.06 -5.20 -14.44
CA TRP A 232 5.28 -5.29 -13.64
C TRP A 232 5.05 -6.01 -12.30
N LEU A 233 3.89 -5.79 -11.64
CA LEU A 233 3.63 -6.30 -10.29
C LEU A 233 3.59 -7.83 -10.22
N PRO A 234 2.81 -8.59 -11.02
CA PRO A 234 2.79 -10.05 -10.95
C PRO A 234 4.15 -10.68 -11.26
N THR A 235 4.92 -10.07 -12.17
CA THR A 235 6.27 -10.52 -12.51
C THR A 235 7.23 -10.31 -11.34
N THR A 236 7.11 -9.17 -10.66
CA THR A 236 7.95 -8.81 -9.52
C THR A 236 7.62 -9.66 -8.30
N ALA A 237 6.34 -9.81 -7.95
CA ALA A 237 5.92 -10.61 -6.81
C ALA A 237 6.28 -12.10 -6.95
N GLU A 238 6.24 -12.65 -8.16
CA GLU A 238 6.68 -14.02 -8.44
C GLU A 238 8.15 -14.25 -8.10
N GLN A 239 8.98 -13.23 -8.26
CA GLN A 239 10.43 -13.31 -8.08
C GLN A 239 10.93 -12.76 -6.74
N ALA A 240 10.24 -11.79 -6.16
CA ALA A 240 10.62 -11.21 -4.87
C ALA A 240 10.45 -12.19 -3.71
N THR A 241 11.20 -11.98 -2.61
CA THR A 241 10.89 -12.72 -1.37
C THR A 241 9.50 -12.34 -0.85
N PRO A 242 8.81 -13.20 -0.11
CA PRO A 242 7.51 -12.89 0.45
C PRO A 242 7.49 -11.60 1.27
N GLY A 243 8.52 -11.37 2.10
CA GLY A 243 8.65 -10.14 2.86
C GLY A 243 8.88 -8.91 1.98
N THR A 244 9.66 -9.01 0.90
CA THR A 244 9.82 -7.94 -0.09
C THR A 244 8.50 -7.64 -0.79
N SER A 245 7.70 -8.66 -1.12
CA SER A 245 6.36 -8.49 -1.71
C SER A 245 5.40 -7.79 -0.75
N VAL A 246 5.51 -8.04 0.57
CA VAL A 246 4.74 -7.31 1.59
C VAL A 246 5.10 -5.83 1.59
N LEU A 247 6.39 -5.48 1.58
CA LEU A 247 6.82 -4.08 1.54
C LEU A 247 6.37 -3.38 0.25
N LEU A 248 6.47 -4.07 -0.88
CA LEU A 248 6.06 -3.56 -2.18
C LEU A 248 4.55 -3.31 -2.22
N VAL A 249 3.76 -4.37 -2.06
CA VAL A 249 2.30 -4.33 -2.22
C VAL A 249 1.62 -3.75 -0.99
N GLY A 250 2.11 -4.06 0.21
CA GLY A 250 1.54 -3.58 1.48
C GLY A 250 1.77 -2.10 1.74
N ILE A 251 2.89 -1.52 1.28
CA ILE A 251 3.29 -0.14 1.59
C ILE A 251 3.42 0.70 0.31
N LEU A 252 4.37 0.36 -0.58
CA LEU A 252 4.74 1.25 -1.69
C LEU A 252 3.61 1.49 -2.70
N ASP A 253 2.84 0.46 -3.03
CA ASP A 253 1.75 0.59 -4.00
C ASP A 253 0.65 1.54 -3.51
N LYS A 254 0.49 1.69 -2.16
CA LYS A 254 -0.46 2.65 -1.57
C LYS A 254 -0.09 4.10 -1.84
N ILE A 255 1.18 4.40 -2.11
CA ILE A 255 1.60 5.77 -2.48
C ILE A 255 0.84 6.24 -3.73
N GLY A 256 0.48 5.31 -4.64
CA GLY A 256 -0.32 5.65 -5.83
C GLY A 256 -1.73 6.16 -5.45
N THR A 257 -2.49 5.38 -4.70
CA THR A 257 -3.85 5.77 -4.27
C THR A 257 -3.83 6.94 -3.29
N PHE A 258 -2.85 6.98 -2.39
CA PHE A 258 -2.59 8.12 -1.51
C PHE A 258 -2.33 9.40 -2.32
N GLY A 259 -1.48 9.33 -3.34
CA GLY A 259 -1.14 10.45 -4.21
C GLY A 259 -2.33 10.95 -5.02
N MET A 260 -3.20 10.05 -5.50
CA MET A 260 -4.44 10.45 -6.18
C MET A 260 -5.30 11.34 -5.28
N ILE A 261 -5.48 10.98 -4.00
CA ILE A 261 -6.27 11.79 -3.06
C ILE A 261 -5.52 13.09 -2.72
N LYS A 262 -4.25 13.00 -2.33
CA LYS A 262 -3.49 14.15 -1.81
C LYS A 262 -3.18 15.19 -2.88
N PHE A 263 -2.79 14.77 -4.07
CA PHE A 263 -2.30 15.66 -5.13
C PHE A 263 -3.30 15.84 -6.28
N CYS A 264 -3.89 14.77 -6.83
CA CYS A 264 -4.85 14.94 -7.92
C CYS A 264 -6.12 15.64 -7.43
N LEU A 265 -6.74 15.15 -6.36
CA LEU A 265 -7.94 15.78 -5.81
C LEU A 265 -7.61 17.08 -5.06
N GLY A 266 -6.46 17.14 -4.37
CA GLY A 266 -6.07 18.30 -3.56
C GLY A 266 -5.57 19.50 -4.34
N LEU A 267 -4.90 19.32 -5.48
CA LEU A 267 -4.38 20.43 -6.31
C LEU A 267 -5.23 20.71 -7.55
N PHE A 268 -5.90 19.69 -8.09
CA PHE A 268 -6.58 19.76 -9.39
C PHE A 268 -8.01 19.22 -9.33
N PRO A 269 -8.90 19.82 -8.52
CA PRO A 269 -10.27 19.32 -8.33
C PRO A 269 -11.05 19.24 -9.64
N GLU A 270 -11.04 20.29 -10.47
CA GLU A 270 -11.74 20.31 -11.77
C GLU A 270 -11.21 19.26 -12.75
N ALA A 271 -9.88 19.11 -12.81
CA ALA A 271 -9.26 18.10 -13.67
C ALA A 271 -9.56 16.68 -13.19
N SER A 272 -9.68 16.48 -11.88
CA SER A 272 -10.06 15.20 -11.28
C SER A 272 -11.52 14.82 -11.61
N LEU A 273 -12.44 15.78 -11.61
CA LEU A 273 -13.82 15.58 -12.08
C LEU A 273 -13.86 15.24 -13.57
N TRP A 274 -13.03 15.91 -14.39
CA TRP A 274 -12.95 15.66 -15.83
C TRP A 274 -12.44 14.25 -16.16
N VAL A 275 -11.44 13.74 -15.45
CA VAL A 275 -10.85 12.41 -15.71
C VAL A 275 -11.66 11.27 -15.11
N ALA A 276 -12.57 11.54 -14.17
CA ALA A 276 -13.30 10.56 -13.40
C ALA A 276 -13.96 9.45 -14.22
N PRO A 277 -14.67 9.72 -15.35
CA PRO A 277 -15.27 8.63 -16.14
C PRO A 277 -14.24 7.62 -16.62
N VAL A 278 -13.04 8.10 -17.04
CA VAL A 278 -11.94 7.23 -17.48
C VAL A 278 -11.42 6.41 -16.29
N MET A 279 -11.21 7.05 -15.14
CA MET A 279 -10.69 6.37 -13.95
C MET A 279 -11.68 5.32 -13.41
N VAL A 280 -12.97 5.59 -13.44
CA VAL A 280 -14.01 4.60 -13.07
C VAL A 280 -13.96 3.39 -14.01
N ILE A 281 -13.85 3.59 -15.31
CA ILE A 281 -13.75 2.49 -16.28
C ILE A 281 -12.46 1.68 -16.05
N LEU A 282 -11.30 2.34 -15.88
CA LEU A 282 -10.03 1.65 -15.59
C LEU A 282 -10.07 0.88 -14.27
N ALA A 283 -10.74 1.44 -13.26
CA ALA A 283 -10.97 0.78 -11.99
C ALA A 283 -11.78 -0.51 -12.17
N LEU A 284 -12.90 -0.47 -12.87
CA LEU A 284 -13.74 -1.64 -13.15
C LEU A 284 -13.00 -2.70 -13.97
N ILE A 285 -12.25 -2.27 -14.99
CA ILE A 285 -11.40 -3.20 -15.77
C ILE A 285 -10.37 -3.87 -14.84
N SER A 286 -9.73 -3.10 -13.95
CA SER A 286 -8.73 -3.64 -13.01
C SER A 286 -9.35 -4.62 -12.02
N ILE A 287 -10.55 -4.35 -11.51
CA ILE A 287 -11.30 -5.24 -10.62
C ILE A 287 -11.53 -6.59 -11.31
N ILE A 288 -12.15 -6.58 -12.47
CA ILE A 288 -12.55 -7.82 -13.17
C ILE A 288 -11.34 -8.55 -13.75
N TYR A 289 -10.44 -7.83 -14.44
CA TYR A 289 -9.24 -8.42 -15.02
C TYR A 289 -8.34 -9.04 -13.94
N GLY A 290 -8.08 -8.31 -12.86
CA GLY A 290 -7.25 -8.80 -11.75
C GLY A 290 -7.83 -10.08 -11.14
N ALA A 291 -9.14 -10.13 -10.91
CA ALA A 291 -9.81 -11.30 -10.37
C ALA A 291 -9.75 -12.50 -11.32
N VAL A 292 -10.03 -12.31 -12.63
CA VAL A 292 -9.96 -13.38 -13.64
C VAL A 292 -8.52 -13.90 -13.79
N ALA A 293 -7.53 -12.99 -13.80
CA ALA A 293 -6.12 -13.37 -13.89
C ALA A 293 -5.65 -14.13 -12.63
N ALA A 294 -6.18 -13.80 -11.45
CA ALA A 294 -5.92 -14.53 -10.22
C ALA A 294 -6.48 -15.97 -10.31
N ILE A 295 -7.70 -16.17 -10.82
CA ILE A 295 -8.30 -17.50 -11.05
C ILE A 295 -7.43 -18.37 -11.97
N GLY A 296 -6.88 -17.76 -13.03
CA GLY A 296 -6.02 -18.46 -14.02
C GLY A 296 -4.58 -18.65 -13.56
N SER A 297 -4.16 -18.09 -12.43
CA SER A 297 -2.78 -18.17 -11.97
C SER A 297 -2.42 -19.55 -11.44
N THR A 298 -1.26 -20.07 -11.88
CA THR A 298 -0.68 -21.33 -11.43
C THR A 298 0.38 -21.18 -10.35
N ASN A 299 0.84 -19.96 -10.10
CA ASN A 299 1.83 -19.61 -9.09
C ASN A 299 1.16 -18.79 -7.96
N LEU A 300 1.34 -19.20 -6.69
CA LEU A 300 0.69 -18.60 -5.53
C LEU A 300 1.05 -17.12 -5.31
N LEU A 301 2.32 -16.76 -5.46
CA LEU A 301 2.75 -15.36 -5.29
C LEU A 301 2.16 -14.46 -6.39
N ARG A 302 2.12 -14.96 -7.62
CA ARG A 302 1.53 -14.28 -8.75
C ARG A 302 0.01 -14.14 -8.61
N LEU A 303 -0.66 -15.18 -8.07
CA LEU A 303 -2.07 -15.14 -7.73
C LEU A 303 -2.36 -14.00 -6.75
N VAL A 304 -1.62 -13.92 -5.62
CA VAL A 304 -1.78 -12.85 -4.62
C VAL A 304 -1.52 -11.47 -5.23
N ALA A 305 -0.57 -11.33 -6.15
CA ALA A 305 -0.34 -10.08 -6.86
C ALA A 305 -1.54 -9.67 -7.73
N TYR A 306 -2.18 -10.60 -8.43
CA TYR A 306 -3.37 -10.30 -9.22
C TYR A 306 -4.59 -9.96 -8.36
N THR A 307 -4.74 -10.60 -7.18
CA THR A 307 -5.80 -10.16 -6.24
C THR A 307 -5.61 -8.72 -5.82
N SER A 308 -4.37 -8.30 -5.61
CA SER A 308 -4.04 -6.90 -5.25
C SER A 308 -4.40 -5.91 -6.37
N ILE A 309 -4.19 -6.26 -7.65
CA ILE A 309 -4.62 -5.42 -8.78
C ILE A 309 -6.14 -5.20 -8.75
N SER A 310 -6.91 -6.25 -8.46
CA SER A 310 -8.37 -6.14 -8.27
C SER A 310 -8.73 -5.20 -7.12
N HIS A 311 -8.08 -5.34 -5.96
CA HIS A 311 -8.35 -4.50 -4.79
C HIS A 311 -7.94 -3.04 -5.00
N PHE A 312 -6.85 -2.74 -5.74
CA PHE A 312 -6.52 -1.38 -6.14
C PHE A 312 -7.60 -0.78 -7.05
N GLY A 313 -8.22 -1.60 -7.90
CA GLY A 313 -9.39 -1.17 -8.67
C GLY A 313 -10.54 -0.67 -7.77
N PHE A 314 -10.86 -1.39 -6.69
CA PHE A 314 -11.85 -0.93 -5.70
C PHE A 314 -11.44 0.39 -5.04
N MET A 315 -10.17 0.52 -4.62
CA MET A 315 -9.69 1.77 -4.00
C MET A 315 -9.84 2.95 -4.97
N VAL A 316 -9.44 2.79 -6.22
CA VAL A 316 -9.56 3.85 -7.24
C VAL A 316 -11.02 4.16 -7.56
N LEU A 317 -11.90 3.16 -7.61
CA LEU A 317 -13.34 3.37 -7.78
C LEU A 317 -13.88 4.27 -6.66
N GLY A 318 -13.59 3.96 -5.39
CA GLY A 318 -14.04 4.76 -4.25
C GLY A 318 -13.50 6.19 -4.27
N ILE A 319 -12.28 6.43 -4.75
CA ILE A 319 -11.71 7.78 -4.91
C ILE A 319 -12.49 8.58 -5.94
N TYR A 320 -12.73 8.01 -7.14
CA TYR A 320 -13.30 8.74 -8.29
C TYR A 320 -14.83 8.67 -8.38
N THR A 321 -15.50 8.09 -7.38
CA THR A 321 -16.95 8.26 -7.20
C THR A 321 -17.31 9.56 -6.47
N PHE A 322 -16.35 10.27 -5.90
CA PHE A 322 -16.53 11.54 -5.21
C PHE A 322 -17.67 11.53 -4.20
N THR A 323 -17.65 10.57 -3.31
CA THR A 323 -18.52 10.52 -2.13
C THR A 323 -17.68 10.39 -0.88
N THR A 324 -18.09 11.03 0.21
CA THR A 324 -17.37 10.94 1.50
C THR A 324 -17.22 9.48 1.94
N VAL A 325 -18.27 8.67 1.80
CA VAL A 325 -18.25 7.25 2.13
C VAL A 325 -17.29 6.47 1.24
N GLY A 326 -17.27 6.74 -0.06
CA GLY A 326 -16.37 6.08 -1.02
C GLY A 326 -14.90 6.41 -0.75
N VAL A 327 -14.57 7.68 -0.51
CA VAL A 327 -13.20 8.11 -0.19
C VAL A 327 -12.77 7.58 1.17
N SER A 328 -13.61 7.63 2.20
CA SER A 328 -13.36 7.00 3.52
C SER A 328 -13.10 5.51 3.36
N GLY A 329 -13.94 4.81 2.60
CA GLY A 329 -13.79 3.40 2.28
C GLY A 329 -12.46 3.10 1.58
N SER A 330 -12.05 3.94 0.61
CA SER A 330 -10.77 3.79 -0.09
C SER A 330 -9.57 3.97 0.83
N ILE A 331 -9.55 5.00 1.67
CA ILE A 331 -8.47 5.24 2.63
C ILE A 331 -8.39 4.07 3.63
N PHE A 332 -9.54 3.63 4.14
CA PHE A 332 -9.59 2.48 5.04
C PHE A 332 -9.18 1.18 4.34
N TYR A 333 -9.48 1.05 3.04
CA TYR A 333 -9.06 -0.09 2.24
C TYR A 333 -7.52 -0.14 2.05
N MET A 334 -6.85 1.01 1.90
CA MET A 334 -5.39 1.04 1.84
C MET A 334 -4.77 0.36 3.09
N LEU A 335 -5.30 0.67 4.29
CA LEU A 335 -4.86 0.07 5.54
C LEU A 335 -5.17 -1.44 5.58
N ASN A 336 -6.42 -1.82 5.35
CA ASN A 336 -6.90 -3.18 5.48
C ASN A 336 -6.26 -4.12 4.46
N HIS A 337 -6.14 -3.69 3.21
CA HIS A 337 -5.43 -4.43 2.18
C HIS A 337 -3.95 -4.60 2.52
N GLY A 338 -3.31 -3.60 3.16
CA GLY A 338 -1.94 -3.72 3.62
C GLY A 338 -1.76 -4.91 4.56
N PHE A 339 -2.57 -5.03 5.61
CA PHE A 339 -2.50 -6.14 6.57
C PHE A 339 -2.96 -7.47 5.98
N SER A 340 -4.06 -7.49 5.23
CA SER A 340 -4.62 -8.69 4.61
C SER A 340 -3.66 -9.32 3.61
N THR A 341 -3.11 -8.50 2.71
CA THR A 341 -2.15 -8.97 1.70
C THR A 341 -0.82 -9.37 2.32
N ALA A 342 -0.37 -8.66 3.38
CA ALA A 342 0.82 -9.07 4.14
C ALA A 342 0.64 -10.45 4.75
N ALA A 343 -0.49 -10.71 5.41
CA ALA A 343 -0.78 -12.02 5.97
C ALA A 343 -0.74 -13.10 4.88
N LEU A 344 -1.37 -12.86 3.73
CA LEU A 344 -1.45 -13.82 2.64
C LEU A 344 -0.08 -14.11 2.00
N PHE A 345 0.73 -13.07 1.67
CA PHE A 345 2.08 -13.27 1.14
C PHE A 345 3.00 -14.02 2.11
N LEU A 346 2.94 -13.70 3.40
CA LEU A 346 3.80 -14.35 4.39
C LEU A 346 3.43 -15.81 4.61
N VAL A 347 2.13 -16.14 4.66
CA VAL A 347 1.67 -17.51 4.79
C VAL A 347 2.00 -18.34 3.56
N VAL A 348 1.83 -17.77 2.35
CA VAL A 348 2.31 -18.38 1.10
C VAL A 348 3.84 -18.57 1.15
N GLY A 349 4.58 -17.61 1.68
CA GLY A 349 6.01 -17.73 1.89
C GLY A 349 6.39 -18.89 2.82
N PHE A 350 5.64 -19.11 3.89
CA PHE A 350 5.87 -20.25 4.79
C PHE A 350 5.57 -21.60 4.12
N LEU A 351 4.60 -21.66 3.23
CA LEU A 351 4.35 -22.82 2.37
C LEU A 351 5.52 -23.08 1.42
N ILE A 352 5.97 -22.04 0.71
CA ILE A 352 7.08 -22.11 -0.24
C ILE A 352 8.37 -22.56 0.47
N ASN A 353 8.67 -22.01 1.65
CA ASN A 353 9.85 -22.37 2.42
C ASN A 353 9.88 -23.86 2.82
N ARG A 354 8.71 -24.50 3.00
CA ARG A 354 8.59 -25.94 3.29
C ARG A 354 8.69 -26.78 2.03
N ARG A 355 7.99 -26.37 0.98
CA ARG A 355 7.84 -27.18 -0.24
C ARG A 355 8.97 -26.95 -1.26
N GLY A 356 9.59 -25.76 -1.25
CA GLY A 356 10.57 -25.33 -2.25
C GLY A 356 9.95 -24.93 -3.60
N SER A 357 8.62 -24.76 -3.67
CA SER A 357 7.89 -24.36 -4.88
C SER A 357 6.74 -23.43 -4.54
N ALA A 358 6.42 -22.51 -5.47
CA ALA A 358 5.26 -21.64 -5.41
C ALA A 358 4.10 -22.13 -6.32
N MET A 359 4.28 -23.24 -7.04
CA MET A 359 3.29 -23.73 -8.00
C MET A 359 2.13 -24.42 -7.27
N VAL A 360 0.89 -23.99 -7.58
CA VAL A 360 -0.33 -24.53 -6.98
C VAL A 360 -0.41 -26.05 -7.12
N ALA A 361 0.00 -26.58 -8.27
CA ALA A 361 -0.04 -28.02 -8.56
C ALA A 361 0.89 -28.88 -7.68
N ASP A 362 1.89 -28.24 -7.03
CA ASP A 362 2.85 -28.94 -6.18
C ASP A 362 2.34 -29.16 -4.76
N PHE A 363 1.13 -28.71 -4.43
CA PHE A 363 0.48 -28.85 -3.15
C PHE A 363 -0.74 -29.79 -3.25
N GLY A 364 -1.23 -30.21 -2.10
CA GLY A 364 -2.47 -31.00 -1.95
C GLY A 364 -2.55 -31.59 -0.55
N GLY A 365 -3.72 -31.50 0.08
CA GLY A 365 -3.99 -32.08 1.40
C GLY A 365 -3.16 -31.48 2.54
N VAL A 366 -2.62 -30.26 2.37
CA VAL A 366 -1.72 -29.64 3.37
C VAL A 366 -2.35 -29.49 4.74
N GLN A 367 -3.70 -29.31 4.82
CA GLN A 367 -4.41 -29.23 6.11
C GLN A 367 -4.26 -30.48 6.99
N LYS A 368 -3.94 -31.63 6.41
CA LYS A 368 -3.76 -32.89 7.15
C LYS A 368 -2.37 -33.00 7.80
N VAL A 369 -1.38 -32.33 7.23
CA VAL A 369 0.02 -32.35 7.69
C VAL A 369 0.43 -31.07 8.44
N ALA A 370 -0.22 -29.94 8.15
CA ALA A 370 0.03 -28.65 8.79
C ALA A 370 -1.28 -27.87 9.05
N PRO A 371 -2.12 -28.33 10.02
CA PRO A 371 -3.46 -27.80 10.25
C PRO A 371 -3.47 -26.34 10.71
N ILE A 372 -2.50 -25.88 11.50
CA ILE A 372 -2.43 -24.48 11.95
C ILE A 372 -2.10 -23.58 10.77
N LEU A 373 -1.12 -23.96 9.95
CA LEU A 373 -0.78 -23.24 8.71
C LEU A 373 -1.99 -23.12 7.77
N ALA A 374 -2.74 -24.21 7.60
CA ALA A 374 -3.95 -24.23 6.77
C ALA A 374 -5.05 -23.33 7.35
N GLY A 375 -5.24 -23.32 8.68
CA GLY A 375 -6.19 -22.43 9.33
C GLY A 375 -5.82 -20.95 9.19
N VAL A 376 -4.54 -20.60 9.35
CA VAL A 376 -4.04 -19.24 9.16
C VAL A 376 -4.14 -18.83 7.68
N PHE A 377 -3.86 -19.74 6.74
CA PHE A 377 -4.03 -19.50 5.31
C PHE A 377 -5.50 -19.23 4.93
N LEU A 378 -6.43 -19.99 5.54
CA LEU A 378 -7.86 -19.75 5.37
C LEU A 378 -8.24 -18.35 5.87
N MET A 379 -7.82 -17.98 7.10
CA MET A 379 -8.14 -16.68 7.68
C MET A 379 -7.59 -15.51 6.83
N ALA A 380 -6.34 -15.61 6.36
CA ALA A 380 -5.75 -14.62 5.47
C ALA A 380 -6.51 -14.54 4.12
N GLY A 381 -6.91 -15.70 3.57
CA GLY A 381 -7.72 -15.77 2.36
C GLY A 381 -9.11 -15.16 2.54
N LEU A 382 -9.81 -15.49 3.64
CA LEU A 382 -11.13 -14.94 3.97
C LEU A 382 -11.09 -13.41 4.14
N SER A 383 -9.98 -12.87 4.65
CA SER A 383 -9.76 -11.41 4.65
C SER A 383 -9.60 -10.87 3.23
N GLY A 384 -8.88 -11.59 2.36
CA GLY A 384 -8.67 -11.20 0.95
C GLY A 384 -9.95 -11.25 0.09
N LEU A 385 -10.96 -12.03 0.47
CA LEU A 385 -12.26 -12.06 -0.22
C LEU A 385 -13.31 -11.13 0.42
N ALA A 386 -12.90 -10.32 1.39
CA ALA A 386 -13.78 -9.39 2.11
C ALA A 386 -14.98 -10.08 2.81
N LEU A 387 -14.71 -11.17 3.56
CA LEU A 387 -15.75 -11.84 4.33
C LEU A 387 -16.23 -10.93 5.48
N PRO A 388 -17.56 -10.82 5.75
CA PRO A 388 -18.08 -10.10 6.92
C PRO A 388 -17.41 -10.54 8.23
N GLY A 389 -16.99 -9.55 9.05
CA GLY A 389 -16.15 -9.77 10.24
C GLY A 389 -14.65 -9.59 10.00
N MET A 390 -14.21 -9.53 8.73
CA MET A 390 -12.85 -9.15 8.35
C MET A 390 -12.78 -7.66 7.99
N SER A 391 -11.64 -7.03 8.22
CA SER A 391 -11.47 -5.59 7.99
C SER A 391 -11.71 -5.15 6.54
N SER A 392 -11.33 -5.98 5.57
CA SER A 392 -11.50 -5.67 4.15
C SER A 392 -12.97 -5.59 3.73
N PHE A 393 -13.88 -6.32 4.41
CA PHE A 393 -15.33 -6.23 4.12
C PHE A 393 -15.87 -4.82 4.34
N VAL A 394 -15.51 -4.19 5.46
CA VAL A 394 -16.01 -2.86 5.79
C VAL A 394 -15.60 -1.85 4.73
N SER A 395 -14.34 -1.86 4.33
CA SER A 395 -13.82 -0.94 3.32
C SER A 395 -14.40 -1.18 1.94
N GLU A 396 -14.53 -2.44 1.51
CA GLU A 396 -15.11 -2.79 0.20
C GLU A 396 -16.60 -2.43 0.15
N PHE A 397 -17.33 -2.73 1.21
CA PHE A 397 -18.73 -2.36 1.34
C PHE A 397 -18.93 -0.83 1.27
N MET A 398 -18.09 -0.05 1.95
CA MET A 398 -18.12 1.42 1.90
C MET A 398 -17.86 1.95 0.48
N VAL A 399 -16.90 1.38 -0.23
CA VAL A 399 -16.62 1.74 -1.64
C VAL A 399 -17.82 1.44 -2.52
N LEU A 400 -18.42 0.26 -2.40
CA LEU A 400 -19.60 -0.13 -3.17
C LEU A 400 -20.82 0.76 -2.83
N ALA A 401 -21.05 1.06 -1.55
CA ALA A 401 -22.14 1.94 -1.11
C ALA A 401 -21.95 3.37 -1.61
N GLY A 402 -20.73 3.91 -1.52
CA GLY A 402 -20.39 5.22 -2.07
C GLY A 402 -20.55 5.29 -3.59
N ALA A 403 -20.09 4.26 -4.31
CA ALA A 403 -20.27 4.16 -5.76
C ALA A 403 -21.76 4.07 -6.13
N TRP A 404 -22.53 3.24 -5.42
CA TRP A 404 -23.97 3.07 -5.65
C TRP A 404 -24.73 4.37 -5.47
N SER A 405 -24.44 5.14 -4.43
CA SER A 405 -25.12 6.40 -4.16
C SER A 405 -24.90 7.45 -5.25
N ARG A 406 -23.75 7.44 -5.92
CA ARG A 406 -23.42 8.37 -7.03
C ARG A 406 -23.96 7.86 -8.38
N GLN A 407 -23.63 6.62 -8.71
CA GLN A 407 -24.01 5.94 -9.94
C GLN A 407 -24.11 4.42 -9.69
N PRO A 408 -25.31 3.80 -9.80
CA PRO A 408 -25.47 2.38 -9.45
C PRO A 408 -24.71 1.39 -10.36
N TRP A 409 -24.52 1.72 -11.64
CA TRP A 409 -23.92 0.77 -12.59
C TRP A 409 -22.46 0.42 -12.29
N PRO A 410 -21.57 1.35 -11.87
CA PRO A 410 -20.20 0.97 -11.52
C PRO A 410 -20.16 0.05 -10.28
N ALA A 411 -21.01 0.33 -9.29
CA ALA A 411 -21.12 -0.52 -8.11
C ALA A 411 -21.62 -1.94 -8.46
N ALA A 412 -22.60 -2.05 -9.36
CA ALA A 412 -23.10 -3.35 -9.82
C ALA A 412 -22.02 -4.17 -10.55
N VAL A 413 -21.22 -3.52 -11.41
CA VAL A 413 -20.10 -4.18 -12.08
C VAL A 413 -19.00 -4.55 -11.07
N ALA A 414 -18.65 -3.64 -10.15
CA ALA A 414 -17.63 -3.90 -9.13
C ALA A 414 -18.03 -5.06 -8.19
N ALA A 415 -19.31 -5.20 -7.86
CA ALA A 415 -19.83 -6.30 -7.03
C ALA A 415 -19.57 -7.69 -7.66
N LEU A 416 -19.46 -7.80 -9.00
CA LEU A 416 -18.99 -9.03 -9.64
C LEU A 416 -17.56 -9.37 -9.24
N GLY A 417 -16.73 -8.36 -8.98
CA GLY A 417 -15.37 -8.54 -8.48
C GLY A 417 -15.34 -9.22 -7.11
N THR A 418 -16.25 -8.87 -6.20
CA THR A 418 -16.40 -9.54 -4.89
C THR A 418 -16.76 -11.02 -5.05
N VAL A 419 -17.68 -11.33 -5.99
CA VAL A 419 -18.04 -12.74 -6.31
C VAL A 419 -16.82 -13.49 -6.85
N LEU A 420 -16.07 -12.89 -7.77
CA LEU A 420 -14.85 -13.48 -8.33
C LEU A 420 -13.75 -13.63 -7.24
N ALA A 421 -13.72 -12.75 -6.26
CA ALA A 421 -12.80 -12.86 -5.12
C ALA A 421 -13.07 -14.13 -4.31
N ALA A 422 -14.33 -14.44 -4.05
CA ALA A 422 -14.68 -15.72 -3.42
C ALA A 422 -14.20 -16.92 -4.25
N VAL A 423 -14.34 -16.86 -5.58
CA VAL A 423 -13.91 -17.93 -6.48
C VAL A 423 -12.39 -18.14 -6.40
N TYR A 424 -11.56 -17.10 -6.58
CA TYR A 424 -10.09 -17.30 -6.59
C TYR A 424 -9.54 -17.72 -5.24
N ILE A 425 -10.06 -17.20 -4.14
CA ILE A 425 -9.62 -17.59 -2.79
C ILE A 425 -10.04 -19.03 -2.47
N MET A 426 -11.29 -19.40 -2.74
CA MET A 426 -11.75 -20.75 -2.47
C MET A 426 -11.03 -21.78 -3.34
N LEU A 427 -10.80 -21.49 -4.61
CA LEU A 427 -10.03 -22.38 -5.49
C LEU A 427 -8.57 -22.52 -5.05
N MET A 428 -7.93 -21.41 -4.66
CA MET A 428 -6.57 -21.43 -4.12
C MET A 428 -6.49 -22.33 -2.87
N TYR A 429 -7.40 -22.12 -1.91
CA TYR A 429 -7.46 -22.93 -0.70
C TYR A 429 -7.75 -24.41 -1.01
N GLN A 430 -8.76 -24.68 -1.82
CA GLN A 430 -9.17 -26.02 -2.17
C GLN A 430 -8.03 -26.80 -2.85
N ARG A 431 -7.34 -26.19 -3.81
CA ARG A 431 -6.28 -26.86 -4.56
C ARG A 431 -5.02 -27.12 -3.75
N THR A 432 -4.76 -26.34 -2.72
CA THR A 432 -3.54 -26.46 -1.91
C THR A 432 -3.76 -27.18 -0.59
N MET A 433 -4.85 -26.89 0.11
CA MET A 433 -5.06 -27.32 1.48
C MET A 433 -5.91 -28.59 1.61
N THR A 434 -6.87 -28.78 0.70
CA THR A 434 -7.82 -29.91 0.81
C THR A 434 -7.45 -31.11 -0.09
N GLY A 435 -8.25 -32.17 -0.01
CA GLY A 435 -8.06 -33.39 -0.82
C GLY A 435 -7.08 -34.40 -0.23
N PRO A 436 -6.59 -35.35 -1.04
CA PRO A 436 -5.57 -36.28 -0.63
C PRO A 436 -4.23 -35.59 -0.43
N VAL A 437 -3.44 -36.07 0.54
CA VAL A 437 -2.06 -35.59 0.71
C VAL A 437 -1.23 -36.10 -0.47
N THR A 438 -0.64 -35.18 -1.23
CA THR A 438 0.28 -35.56 -2.30
C THR A 438 1.59 -36.07 -1.70
N GLU A 439 2.30 -36.96 -2.41
CA GLU A 439 3.61 -37.45 -1.99
C GLU A 439 4.58 -36.30 -1.68
N ALA A 440 4.54 -35.28 -2.51
CA ALA A 440 5.33 -34.06 -2.35
C ALA A 440 4.98 -33.29 -1.06
N SER A 441 3.68 -33.16 -0.71
CA SER A 441 3.27 -32.54 0.55
C SER A 441 3.68 -33.38 1.76
N ALA A 442 3.52 -34.69 1.71
CA ALA A 442 3.91 -35.60 2.76
C ALA A 442 5.42 -35.58 3.06
N THR A 443 6.24 -35.50 2.00
CA THR A 443 7.71 -35.55 2.13
C THR A 443 8.31 -34.25 2.60
N HIS A 444 7.79 -33.10 2.12
CA HIS A 444 8.43 -31.80 2.36
C HIS A 444 7.77 -30.98 3.47
N ILE A 445 6.46 -31.15 3.71
CA ILE A 445 5.74 -30.40 4.74
C ILE A 445 5.66 -31.26 6.01
N THR A 446 6.80 -31.41 6.68
CA THR A 446 6.96 -32.28 7.85
C THR A 446 6.64 -31.58 9.19
N ALA A 447 6.50 -30.25 9.20
CA ALA A 447 6.23 -29.47 10.41
C ALA A 447 5.23 -28.34 10.13
N ASP A 448 4.36 -28.11 11.11
CA ASP A 448 3.43 -26.98 11.14
C ASP A 448 4.15 -25.66 11.50
N LEU A 449 3.41 -24.56 11.67
CA LEU A 449 3.96 -23.25 12.03
C LEU A 449 4.77 -23.32 13.32
N ASN A 450 6.03 -22.86 13.24
CA ASN A 450 6.88 -22.68 14.39
C ASN A 450 6.53 -21.40 15.19
N ALA A 451 7.13 -21.21 16.37
CA ALA A 451 6.83 -20.06 17.23
C ALA A 451 7.05 -18.71 16.54
N ARG A 452 8.15 -18.56 15.79
CA ARG A 452 8.44 -17.31 15.03
C ARG A 452 7.34 -17.01 14.01
N GLU A 453 6.96 -17.99 13.20
CA GLU A 453 5.92 -17.84 12.18
C GLU A 453 4.56 -17.49 12.79
N LYS A 454 4.22 -18.08 13.95
CA LYS A 454 3.02 -17.72 14.72
C LYS A 454 3.07 -16.25 15.17
N TRP A 455 4.22 -15.78 15.68
CA TRP A 455 4.41 -14.38 16.07
C TRP A 455 4.39 -13.41 14.88
N VAL A 456 4.70 -13.86 13.67
CA VAL A 456 4.57 -13.06 12.44
C VAL A 456 3.11 -12.86 12.06
N VAL A 457 2.30 -13.94 12.06
CA VAL A 457 0.92 -13.87 11.55
C VAL A 457 -0.11 -13.48 12.60
N ALA A 458 0.12 -13.78 13.87
CA ALA A 458 -0.84 -13.50 14.94
C ALA A 458 -1.21 -12.01 15.05
N PRO A 459 -0.27 -11.05 15.08
CA PRO A 459 -0.63 -9.63 15.14
C PRO A 459 -1.38 -9.17 13.88
N LEU A 460 -1.05 -9.67 12.70
CA LEU A 460 -1.75 -9.35 11.47
C LEU A 460 -3.21 -9.80 11.52
N LEU A 461 -3.46 -11.05 11.92
CA LEU A 461 -4.81 -11.59 12.06
C LEU A 461 -5.59 -10.87 13.17
N ALA A 462 -4.93 -10.52 14.28
CA ALA A 462 -5.56 -9.77 15.36
C ALA A 462 -6.02 -8.38 14.88
N ILE A 463 -5.18 -7.65 14.13
CA ILE A 463 -5.53 -6.34 13.56
C ILE A 463 -6.66 -6.49 12.53
N ILE A 464 -6.61 -7.49 11.66
CA ILE A 464 -7.66 -7.75 10.65
C ILE A 464 -9.02 -7.98 11.33
N LEU A 465 -9.06 -8.76 12.40
CA LEU A 465 -10.29 -9.00 13.15
C LEU A 465 -10.72 -7.76 13.94
N LEU A 466 -9.78 -7.09 14.62
CA LEU A 466 -10.07 -5.87 15.38
C LEU A 466 -10.72 -4.82 14.48
N LEU A 467 -10.12 -4.51 13.32
CA LEU A 467 -10.64 -3.54 12.39
C LEU A 467 -11.91 -4.01 11.65
N GLY A 468 -12.16 -5.32 11.60
CA GLY A 468 -13.39 -5.89 11.06
C GLY A 468 -14.59 -5.71 12.01
N PHE A 469 -14.37 -5.85 13.32
CA PHE A 469 -15.42 -5.72 14.34
C PHE A 469 -15.52 -4.30 14.92
N VAL A 470 -14.42 -3.55 14.97
CA VAL A 470 -14.36 -2.20 15.54
C VAL A 470 -13.71 -1.23 14.54
N PRO A 471 -14.30 -1.03 13.35
CA PRO A 471 -13.70 -0.19 12.31
C PRO A 471 -13.66 1.31 12.69
N GLY A 472 -14.48 1.75 13.66
CA GLY A 472 -14.51 3.12 14.17
C GLY A 472 -13.14 3.63 14.59
N ILE A 473 -12.27 2.79 15.16
CA ILE A 473 -10.92 3.17 15.56
C ILE A 473 -10.13 3.86 14.42
N ALA A 474 -10.30 3.41 13.20
CA ALA A 474 -9.63 3.99 12.03
C ALA A 474 -10.55 4.97 11.29
N LEU A 475 -11.85 4.69 11.19
CA LEU A 475 -12.78 5.52 10.43
C LEU A 475 -12.98 6.90 11.07
N ASP A 476 -12.94 7.02 12.39
CA ASP A 476 -13.02 8.31 13.08
C ASP A 476 -11.84 9.23 12.73
N LEU A 477 -10.69 8.66 12.38
CA LEU A 477 -9.53 9.41 11.89
C LEU A 477 -9.65 9.79 10.42
N VAL A 478 -10.26 8.94 9.61
CA VAL A 478 -10.34 9.07 8.15
C VAL A 478 -11.47 9.97 7.69
N ASN A 479 -12.65 9.84 8.32
CA ASN A 479 -13.87 10.53 7.88
C ASN A 479 -13.71 12.06 7.77
N PRO A 480 -13.04 12.76 8.71
CA PRO A 480 -12.79 14.19 8.56
C PRO A 480 -11.94 14.54 7.33
N THR A 481 -10.92 13.72 7.03
CA THR A 481 -10.07 13.92 5.85
C THR A 481 -10.84 13.69 4.56
N ALA A 482 -11.66 12.65 4.50
CA ALA A 482 -12.50 12.35 3.33
C ALA A 482 -13.53 13.44 3.09
N ALA A 483 -14.24 13.90 4.13
CA ALA A 483 -15.22 14.98 4.04
C ALA A 483 -14.58 16.29 3.56
N ALA A 484 -13.42 16.66 4.11
CA ALA A 484 -12.67 17.83 3.66
C ALA A 484 -12.25 17.72 2.19
N THR A 485 -11.78 16.54 1.75
CA THR A 485 -11.41 16.28 0.36
C THR A 485 -12.60 16.45 -0.59
N ILE A 486 -13.75 15.87 -0.27
CA ILE A 486 -14.94 15.95 -1.11
C ILE A 486 -15.50 17.37 -1.15
N SER A 487 -15.51 18.07 -0.01
CA SER A 487 -15.87 19.51 0.05
C SER A 487 -14.95 20.35 -0.84
N HIS A 488 -13.64 20.08 -0.81
CA HIS A 488 -12.65 20.80 -1.64
C HIS A 488 -12.84 20.53 -3.14
N VAL A 489 -13.18 19.31 -3.52
CA VAL A 489 -13.48 18.96 -4.92
C VAL A 489 -14.78 19.63 -5.41
N GLY A 490 -15.64 20.08 -4.52
CA GLY A 490 -16.93 20.71 -4.87
C GLY A 490 -17.98 19.71 -5.38
N ALA A 491 -17.85 18.44 -5.02
CA ALA A 491 -18.79 17.38 -5.38
C ALA A 491 -19.63 17.01 -4.14
N PRO A 492 -20.81 17.63 -3.92
CA PRO A 492 -21.62 17.34 -2.76
C PRO A 492 -22.05 15.86 -2.74
N ASP A 493 -22.11 15.28 -1.54
CA ASP A 493 -22.60 13.91 -1.39
C ASP A 493 -24.04 13.79 -1.93
N PRO A 494 -24.37 12.70 -2.64
CA PRO A 494 -25.72 12.42 -3.05
C PRO A 494 -26.63 12.29 -1.84
N VAL A 495 -27.89 12.74 -1.96
CA VAL A 495 -28.90 12.49 -0.93
C VAL A 495 -29.09 10.97 -0.79
N ALA A 496 -28.98 10.46 0.43
CA ALA A 496 -29.12 9.03 0.68
C ALA A 496 -30.49 8.52 0.18
N PRO A 497 -30.54 7.50 -0.68
CA PRO A 497 -31.82 7.04 -1.27
C PRO A 497 -32.80 6.46 -0.24
N PHE A 498 -32.37 6.28 1.02
CA PHE A 498 -33.16 5.76 2.13
C PHE A 498 -33.09 6.65 3.38
N GLY A 499 -32.58 7.87 3.26
CA GLY A 499 -32.59 8.86 4.34
C GLY A 499 -33.94 9.53 4.45
N GLY A 500 -34.83 8.96 5.22
CA GLY A 500 -35.98 9.68 5.74
C GLY A 500 -35.50 10.87 6.56
N GLU A 501 -36.17 12.01 6.41
CA GLU A 501 -35.94 13.24 7.16
C GLU A 501 -35.70 12.90 8.65
N GLY A 502 -34.47 13.02 9.10
CA GLY A 502 -34.13 12.95 10.52
C GLY A 502 -34.78 14.15 11.20
N LYS A 503 -35.89 13.91 11.91
CA LYS A 503 -36.43 14.81 12.91
C LYS A 503 -35.52 14.90 14.10
#